data_daa2d53b213ffaaf58a5b98442bf631b
#
_entry.id   daa2d53b213ffaaf58a5b98442bf631b
#
_cell.length_a   1.000
_cell.length_b   1.000
_cell.length_c   1.000
_cell.angle_alpha   90.00
_cell.angle_beta   90.00
_cell.angle_gamma   90.00
#
_symmetry.space_group_name_H-M   'P 1'
#
loop_
_entity.id
_entity.type
_entity.pdbx_description
1 polymer ?
#
loop_
_entity_poly.entity_id
_entity_poly.type
_entity_poly.pdbx_seq_one_letter_code
_entity_poly.pdbx_strand_id
1 'polypeptide(L)'
;MMRKTFNTTAVCIPGEHYMVDISGRLQKIKEMIDAKKYFTINRARQYGKTTTLQALFGYLQSEYYTVLLDFQTFDASKFKDGNIFSIAFAGSFLHALKRNRLSENTALEKACADLKNAAVISNSIFSLKELFECLRDICAASDKPIVLMIDEVDSASNNQVFLDFLAQLRAQYIERAWQPAFQSVILAGVYDIKNLKQKLRADEEHKYNSPWNIAADFTIDMSFSQAEIAAMLNEYAKDYGLAFDTKTFAGWIYDY
;
A
#
# COMPACT_ATOMS: atom_id res chain seq x y z
N MET A 1 -11.01 26.49 18.29
CA MET A 1 -10.68 25.44 17.33
C MET A 1 -9.80 26.04 16.23
N MET A 2 -8.70 25.42 15.86
CA MET A 2 -7.98 25.83 14.65
C MET A 2 -8.88 25.61 13.43
N ARG A 3 -8.92 26.59 12.52
CA ARG A 3 -9.67 26.45 11.26
C ARG A 3 -8.91 25.51 10.33
N LYS A 4 -9.64 24.68 9.60
CA LYS A 4 -9.05 23.83 8.55
C LYS A 4 -8.48 24.68 7.41
N THR A 5 -7.54 24.12 6.68
CA THR A 5 -6.93 24.72 5.48
C THR A 5 -7.01 23.78 4.28
N PHE A 6 -6.94 24.32 3.05
CA PHE A 6 -6.71 23.47 1.88
C PHE A 6 -5.25 23.04 1.84
N ASN A 7 -5.02 21.74 1.75
CA ASN A 7 -3.67 21.22 1.62
C ASN A 7 -3.21 21.26 0.16
N THR A 8 -2.04 21.82 -0.06
CA THR A 8 -1.41 21.89 -1.39
C THR A 8 -0.18 21.01 -1.51
N THR A 9 0.23 20.33 -0.42
CA THR A 9 1.45 19.51 -0.37
C THR A 9 1.23 18.26 0.45
N ALA A 10 1.94 17.19 0.09
CA ALA A 10 1.96 15.91 0.82
C ALA A 10 0.55 15.33 1.10
N VAL A 11 0.33 14.78 2.30
CA VAL A 11 -0.86 14.01 2.66
C VAL A 11 -1.88 14.89 3.35
N CYS A 12 -3.16 14.72 3.02
CA CYS A 12 -4.25 15.37 3.73
C CYS A 12 -4.48 14.72 5.11
N ILE A 13 -4.58 15.56 6.14
CA ILE A 13 -4.79 15.14 7.54
C ILE A 13 -6.23 15.47 7.93
N PRO A 14 -7.06 14.47 8.30
CA PRO A 14 -8.40 14.73 8.81
C PRO A 14 -8.38 15.66 10.03
N GLY A 15 -9.26 16.64 10.05
CA GLY A 15 -9.33 17.63 11.12
C GLY A 15 -8.46 18.88 10.93
N GLU A 16 -7.39 18.80 10.13
CA GLU A 16 -6.53 19.95 9.81
C GLU A 16 -6.82 20.50 8.39
N HIS A 17 -7.25 19.62 7.49
CA HIS A 17 -7.48 19.97 6.08
C HIS A 17 -8.94 19.78 5.67
N TYR A 18 -9.40 20.61 4.73
CA TYR A 18 -10.63 20.34 3.99
C TYR A 18 -10.38 19.15 3.07
N MET A 19 -11.23 18.13 3.19
CA MET A 19 -11.07 16.86 2.47
C MET A 19 -12.41 16.44 1.86
N VAL A 20 -12.31 15.81 0.73
CA VAL A 20 -13.43 15.07 0.15
C VAL A 20 -13.68 13.80 0.96
N ASP A 21 -14.95 13.45 1.19
CA ASP A 21 -15.32 12.19 1.80
C ASP A 21 -15.06 11.03 0.82
N ILE A 22 -14.10 10.18 1.17
CA ILE A 22 -13.71 9.00 0.39
C ILE A 22 -14.22 7.68 0.99
N SER A 23 -15.14 7.72 1.94
CA SER A 23 -15.66 6.53 2.64
C SER A 23 -16.21 5.47 1.69
N GLY A 24 -16.98 5.88 0.68
CA GLY A 24 -17.50 4.99 -0.35
C GLY A 24 -16.39 4.32 -1.19
N ARG A 25 -15.27 5.01 -1.42
CA ARG A 25 -14.08 4.47 -2.09
C ARG A 25 -13.38 3.45 -1.19
N LEU A 26 -13.19 3.77 0.08
CA LEU A 26 -12.59 2.84 1.06
C LEU A 26 -13.40 1.55 1.18
N GLN A 27 -14.74 1.66 1.18
CA GLN A 27 -15.62 0.49 1.19
C GLN A 27 -15.38 -0.42 -0.02
N LYS A 28 -15.32 0.13 -1.23
CA LYS A 28 -15.05 -0.65 -2.46
C LYS A 28 -13.67 -1.29 -2.45
N ILE A 29 -12.66 -0.60 -1.92
CA ILE A 29 -11.31 -1.16 -1.74
C ILE A 29 -11.35 -2.30 -0.72
N LYS A 30 -12.06 -2.13 0.39
CA LYS A 30 -12.25 -3.19 1.40
C LYS A 30 -12.89 -4.43 0.79
N GLU A 31 -13.90 -4.31 -0.08
CA GLU A 31 -14.51 -5.44 -0.79
C GLU A 31 -13.49 -6.24 -1.62
N MET A 32 -12.52 -5.56 -2.24
CA MET A 32 -11.41 -6.25 -2.92
C MET A 32 -10.50 -6.99 -1.94
N ILE A 33 -10.23 -6.40 -0.77
CA ILE A 33 -9.42 -7.00 0.31
C ILE A 33 -10.14 -8.22 0.88
N ASP A 34 -11.44 -8.11 1.18
CA ASP A 34 -12.28 -9.21 1.69
C ASP A 34 -12.30 -10.39 0.70
N ALA A 35 -12.32 -10.08 -0.60
CA ALA A 35 -12.21 -11.06 -1.68
C ALA A 35 -10.78 -11.60 -1.88
N LYS A 36 -9.83 -11.30 -1.01
CA LYS A 36 -8.43 -11.74 -1.05
C LYS A 36 -7.72 -11.40 -2.37
N LYS A 37 -8.06 -10.27 -2.99
CA LYS A 37 -7.42 -9.85 -4.24
C LYS A 37 -6.10 -9.14 -3.95
N TYR A 38 -5.08 -9.42 -4.78
CA TYR A 38 -3.89 -8.61 -4.89
C TYR A 38 -4.10 -7.65 -6.05
N PHE A 39 -3.77 -6.38 -5.90
CA PHE A 39 -4.03 -5.38 -6.94
C PHE A 39 -3.07 -4.19 -6.88
N THR A 40 -3.09 -3.38 -7.93
CA THR A 40 -2.26 -2.18 -8.04
C THR A 40 -3.14 -0.95 -8.20
N ILE A 41 -2.88 0.09 -7.40
CA ILE A 41 -3.44 1.43 -7.58
C ILE A 41 -2.45 2.24 -8.42
N ASN A 42 -2.60 2.17 -9.75
CA ASN A 42 -1.76 2.90 -10.70
C ASN A 42 -2.51 4.17 -11.17
N ARG A 43 -2.19 5.28 -10.57
CA ARG A 43 -2.76 6.59 -10.92
C ARG A 43 -1.65 7.63 -10.97
N ALA A 44 -1.85 8.68 -11.74
CA ALA A 44 -0.92 9.80 -11.84
C ALA A 44 -0.58 10.39 -10.46
N ARG A 45 0.44 11.21 -10.40
CA ARG A 45 0.77 11.96 -9.17
C ARG A 45 -0.42 12.84 -8.78
N GLN A 46 -0.55 13.11 -7.48
CA GLN A 46 -1.62 13.93 -6.89
C GLN A 46 -3.06 13.37 -6.98
N TYR A 47 -3.24 12.13 -7.43
CA TYR A 47 -4.54 11.44 -7.38
C TYR A 47 -4.89 10.86 -5.99
N GLY A 48 -4.26 11.33 -4.92
CA GLY A 48 -4.58 10.94 -3.55
C GLY A 48 -4.25 9.49 -3.18
N LYS A 49 -3.33 8.82 -3.88
CA LYS A 49 -2.92 7.43 -3.58
C LYS A 49 -2.48 7.27 -2.12
N THR A 50 -1.49 8.02 -1.69
CA THR A 50 -0.95 7.99 -0.32
C THR A 50 -2.01 8.34 0.72
N THR A 51 -2.83 9.38 0.47
CA THR A 51 -3.95 9.75 1.34
C THR A 51 -4.97 8.60 1.46
N THR A 52 -5.28 7.94 0.35
CA THR A 52 -6.18 6.78 0.34
C THR A 52 -5.60 5.60 1.12
N LEU A 53 -4.30 5.28 0.95
CA LEU A 53 -3.66 4.19 1.71
C LEU A 53 -3.61 4.50 3.22
N GLN A 54 -3.37 5.75 3.61
CA GLN A 54 -3.39 6.14 5.03
C GLN A 54 -4.80 6.11 5.62
N ALA A 55 -5.82 6.57 4.87
CA ALA A 55 -7.20 6.45 5.29
C ALA A 55 -7.62 4.98 5.42
N LEU A 56 -7.20 4.14 4.47
CA LEU A 56 -7.45 2.70 4.47
C LEU A 56 -6.79 2.01 5.67
N PHE A 57 -5.57 2.43 6.06
CA PHE A 57 -4.91 1.95 7.27
C PHE A 57 -5.81 2.09 8.50
N GLY A 58 -6.39 3.28 8.72
CA GLY A 58 -7.32 3.50 9.83
C GLY A 58 -8.64 2.74 9.70
N TYR A 59 -9.17 2.69 8.46
CA TYR A 59 -10.45 2.07 8.16
C TYR A 59 -10.46 0.55 8.40
N LEU A 60 -9.33 -0.13 8.21
CA LEU A 60 -9.20 -1.58 8.30
C LEU A 60 -8.85 -2.10 9.69
N GLN A 61 -8.44 -1.26 10.65
CA GLN A 61 -7.86 -1.68 11.95
C GLN A 61 -8.76 -2.58 12.80
N SER A 62 -10.09 -2.52 12.63
CA SER A 62 -11.01 -3.37 13.38
C SER A 62 -10.91 -4.84 12.99
N GLU A 63 -10.65 -5.13 11.71
CA GLU A 63 -10.74 -6.46 11.13
C GLU A 63 -9.38 -7.02 10.67
N TYR A 64 -8.43 -6.14 10.37
CA TYR A 64 -7.13 -6.49 9.78
C TYR A 64 -5.97 -5.86 10.52
N TYR A 65 -4.80 -6.51 10.49
CA TYR A 65 -3.54 -5.81 10.70
C TYR A 65 -3.05 -5.28 9.36
N THR A 66 -2.75 -3.99 9.32
CA THR A 66 -2.31 -3.32 8.10
C THR A 66 -0.84 -2.95 8.21
N VAL A 67 -0.07 -3.35 7.21
CA VAL A 67 1.35 -2.98 7.08
C VAL A 67 1.47 -2.04 5.89
N LEU A 68 1.69 -0.76 6.17
CA LEU A 68 1.89 0.27 5.15
C LEU A 68 3.37 0.64 5.09
N LEU A 69 4.00 0.34 3.96
CA LEU A 69 5.38 0.67 3.64
C LEU A 69 5.44 1.75 2.56
N ASP A 70 6.48 2.56 2.60
CA ASP A 70 6.80 3.55 1.58
C ASP A 70 8.17 3.23 0.99
N PHE A 71 8.20 2.82 -0.28
CA PHE A 71 9.45 2.46 -0.96
C PHE A 71 10.26 3.67 -1.40
N GLN A 72 9.73 4.89 -1.32
CA GLN A 72 10.54 6.10 -1.46
C GLN A 72 11.62 6.20 -0.37
N THR A 73 11.39 5.58 0.80
CA THR A 73 12.37 5.53 1.89
C THR A 73 13.49 4.49 1.67
N PHE A 74 13.34 3.63 0.66
CA PHE A 74 14.34 2.66 0.26
C PHE A 74 15.27 3.29 -0.76
N ASP A 75 16.46 3.70 -0.35
CA ASP A 75 17.48 4.17 -1.29
C ASP A 75 18.01 3.03 -2.19
N ALA A 76 18.73 3.39 -3.25
CA ALA A 76 19.26 2.41 -4.21
C ALA A 76 20.11 1.31 -3.57
N SER A 77 20.75 1.58 -2.42
CA SER A 77 21.58 0.59 -1.72
C SER A 77 20.74 -0.58 -1.18
N LYS A 78 19.46 -0.35 -0.87
CA LYS A 78 18.53 -1.37 -0.36
C LYS A 78 18.10 -2.37 -1.43
N PHE A 79 18.25 -2.01 -2.71
CA PHE A 79 17.96 -2.88 -3.85
C PHE A 79 19.20 -3.51 -4.48
N LYS A 80 20.38 -3.42 -3.82
CA LYS A 80 21.64 -3.93 -4.36
C LYS A 80 21.61 -5.44 -4.57
N ASP A 81 21.11 -6.18 -3.59
CA ASP A 81 20.94 -7.63 -3.64
C ASP A 81 19.79 -8.09 -2.74
N GLY A 82 19.41 -9.37 -2.88
CA GLY A 82 18.30 -9.96 -2.15
C GLY A 82 18.49 -10.00 -0.63
N ASN A 83 19.71 -10.10 -0.13
CA ASN A 83 20.02 -10.12 1.30
C ASN A 83 19.80 -8.74 1.93
N ILE A 84 20.37 -7.69 1.33
CA ILE A 84 20.23 -6.32 1.82
C ILE A 84 18.76 -5.88 1.77
N PHE A 85 18.07 -6.22 0.68
CA PHE A 85 16.64 -5.94 0.55
C PHE A 85 15.82 -6.66 1.62
N SER A 86 16.06 -7.95 1.85
CA SER A 86 15.32 -8.75 2.83
C SER A 86 15.46 -8.21 4.24
N ILE A 87 16.69 -7.80 4.63
CA ILE A 87 16.95 -7.17 5.93
C ILE A 87 16.21 -5.84 6.06
N ALA A 88 16.29 -4.97 5.03
CA ALA A 88 15.61 -3.67 5.03
C ALA A 88 14.09 -3.83 5.07
N PHE A 89 13.55 -4.76 4.27
CA PHE A 89 12.13 -5.05 4.26
C PHE A 89 11.63 -5.59 5.60
N ALA A 90 12.35 -6.57 6.19
CA ALA A 90 12.00 -7.13 7.50
C ALA A 90 11.92 -6.05 8.59
N GLY A 91 12.91 -5.15 8.64
CA GLY A 91 12.92 -4.03 9.58
C GLY A 91 11.73 -3.09 9.39
N SER A 92 11.45 -2.68 8.16
CA SER A 92 10.34 -1.80 7.83
C SER A 92 8.97 -2.47 8.08
N PHE A 93 8.85 -3.75 7.74
CA PHE A 93 7.64 -4.55 7.98
C PHE A 93 7.31 -4.64 9.47
N LEU A 94 8.29 -5.02 10.31
CA LEU A 94 8.10 -5.11 11.75
C LEU A 94 7.78 -3.75 12.38
N HIS A 95 8.42 -2.67 11.90
CA HIS A 95 8.12 -1.32 12.35
C HIS A 95 6.67 -0.92 12.01
N ALA A 96 6.24 -1.17 10.77
CA ALA A 96 4.88 -0.85 10.32
C ALA A 96 3.82 -1.72 11.03
N LEU A 97 4.09 -3.01 11.25
CA LEU A 97 3.18 -3.91 11.95
C LEU A 97 2.92 -3.43 13.39
N LYS A 98 3.93 -2.92 14.08
CA LYS A 98 3.79 -2.36 15.45
C LYS A 98 2.90 -1.12 15.53
N ARG A 99 2.59 -0.46 14.43
CA ARG A 99 1.64 0.67 14.42
C ARG A 99 0.18 0.23 14.61
N ASN A 100 -0.09 -1.06 14.44
CA ASN A 100 -1.40 -1.62 14.76
C ASN A 100 -1.53 -1.81 16.28
N ARG A 101 -2.77 -1.81 16.76
CA ARG A 101 -3.07 -2.23 18.12
C ARG A 101 -3.05 -3.75 18.16
N LEU A 102 -1.87 -4.32 18.30
CA LEU A 102 -1.71 -5.77 18.37
C LEU A 102 -2.37 -6.27 19.66
N SER A 103 -3.07 -7.41 19.56
CA SER A 103 -3.52 -8.16 20.71
C SER A 103 -2.33 -8.77 21.46
N GLU A 104 -2.51 -9.13 22.73
CA GLU A 104 -1.54 -9.95 23.46
C GLU A 104 -1.51 -11.37 22.84
N ASN A 105 -0.70 -11.54 21.80
CA ASN A 105 -0.54 -12.78 21.05
C ASN A 105 0.93 -13.24 21.07
N THR A 106 1.24 -14.14 22.00
CA THR A 106 2.61 -14.64 22.19
C THR A 106 3.15 -15.37 20.95
N ALA A 107 2.30 -16.00 20.15
CA ALA A 107 2.71 -16.67 18.92
C ALA A 107 3.14 -15.66 17.86
N LEU A 108 2.38 -14.55 17.70
CA LEU A 108 2.72 -13.46 16.80
C LEU A 108 3.99 -12.73 17.25
N GLU A 109 4.12 -12.46 18.55
CA GLU A 109 5.33 -11.84 19.12
C GLU A 109 6.57 -12.72 18.86
N LYS A 110 6.44 -14.03 19.06
CA LYS A 110 7.53 -14.99 18.77
C LYS A 110 7.90 -14.95 17.29
N ALA A 111 6.94 -15.07 16.37
CA ALA A 111 7.20 -15.04 14.93
C ALA A 111 7.87 -13.72 14.49
N CYS A 112 7.46 -12.58 15.07
CA CYS A 112 8.11 -11.29 14.84
C CYS A 112 9.57 -11.26 15.38
N ALA A 113 9.81 -11.86 16.53
CA ALA A 113 11.16 -11.97 17.10
C ALA A 113 12.05 -12.89 16.25
N ASP A 114 11.52 -13.99 15.74
CA ASP A 114 12.23 -14.92 14.86
C ASP A 114 12.62 -14.22 13.54
N LEU A 115 11.72 -13.45 12.90
CA LEU A 115 12.06 -12.62 11.74
C LEU A 115 13.16 -11.61 12.06
N LYS A 116 13.06 -10.91 13.19
CA LYS A 116 14.06 -9.93 13.62
C LYS A 116 15.42 -10.61 13.82
N ASN A 117 15.46 -11.76 14.47
CA ASN A 117 16.67 -12.51 14.73
C ASN A 117 17.29 -13.02 13.42
N ALA A 118 16.49 -13.59 12.51
CA ALA A 118 16.97 -14.03 11.20
C ALA A 118 17.62 -12.89 10.41
N ALA A 119 17.03 -11.69 10.47
CA ALA A 119 17.58 -10.50 9.78
C ALA A 119 18.87 -9.93 10.41
N VAL A 120 19.13 -10.19 11.72
CA VAL A 120 20.27 -9.60 12.46
C VAL A 120 21.42 -10.59 12.64
N ILE A 121 21.12 -11.88 12.90
CA ILE A 121 22.11 -12.88 13.34
C ILE A 121 22.88 -13.49 12.15
N SER A 122 22.46 -13.23 10.93
CA SER A 122 23.03 -13.96 9.80
C SER A 122 24.44 -13.49 9.44
N ASN A 123 25.45 -14.19 9.98
CA ASN A 123 26.68 -14.46 9.23
C ASN A 123 26.38 -15.29 7.96
N SER A 124 25.13 -15.68 7.73
CA SER A 124 24.54 -16.34 6.57
C SER A 124 23.67 -15.37 5.79
N ILE A 125 23.51 -15.62 4.50
CA ILE A 125 22.70 -14.80 3.60
C ILE A 125 21.22 -14.94 4.00
N PHE A 126 20.58 -13.85 4.44
CA PHE A 126 19.13 -13.77 4.65
C PHE A 126 18.45 -13.48 3.31
N SER A 127 18.11 -14.51 2.57
CA SER A 127 17.58 -14.42 1.21
C SER A 127 16.09 -14.02 1.20
N LEU A 128 15.58 -13.66 0.00
CA LEU A 128 14.14 -13.45 -0.19
C LEU A 128 13.32 -14.68 0.20
N LYS A 129 13.81 -15.89 -0.03
CA LYS A 129 13.11 -17.12 0.35
C LYS A 129 12.90 -17.19 1.86
N GLU A 130 13.95 -16.98 2.64
CA GLU A 130 13.90 -17.01 4.10
C GLU A 130 13.03 -15.87 4.66
N LEU A 131 13.10 -14.68 4.06
CA LEU A 131 12.18 -13.58 4.39
C LEU A 131 10.72 -14.04 4.24
N PHE A 132 10.36 -14.65 3.10
CA PHE A 132 9.00 -15.06 2.82
C PHE A 132 8.53 -16.25 3.66
N GLU A 133 9.43 -17.13 4.10
CA GLU A 133 9.16 -18.16 5.11
C GLU A 133 8.78 -17.51 6.45
N CYS A 134 9.55 -16.55 6.95
CA CYS A 134 9.23 -15.82 8.17
C CYS A 134 7.92 -15.00 8.06
N LEU A 135 7.66 -14.36 6.91
CA LEU A 135 6.40 -13.63 6.68
C LEU A 135 5.19 -14.58 6.69
N ARG A 136 5.34 -15.80 6.18
CA ARG A 136 4.32 -16.85 6.24
C ARG A 136 4.03 -17.26 7.69
N ASP A 137 5.08 -17.45 8.50
CA ASP A 137 4.94 -17.78 9.92
C ASP A 137 4.23 -16.66 10.69
N ILE A 138 4.52 -15.40 10.38
CA ILE A 138 3.80 -14.25 10.94
C ILE A 138 2.33 -14.28 10.53
N CYS A 139 2.02 -14.54 9.26
CA CYS A 139 0.64 -14.67 8.80
C CYS A 139 -0.10 -15.84 9.49
N ALA A 140 0.60 -16.96 9.74
CA ALA A 140 0.06 -18.12 10.44
C ALA A 140 -0.22 -17.84 11.92
N ALA A 141 0.66 -17.08 12.57
CA ALA A 141 0.57 -16.76 14.00
C ALA A 141 -0.40 -15.59 14.30
N SER A 142 -0.80 -14.84 13.29
CA SER A 142 -1.62 -13.65 13.44
C SER A 142 -3.08 -14.00 13.72
N ASP A 143 -3.68 -13.36 14.74
CA ASP A 143 -5.10 -13.50 15.10
C ASP A 143 -6.04 -12.71 14.17
N LYS A 144 -5.50 -11.71 13.43
CA LYS A 144 -6.20 -11.02 12.34
C LYS A 144 -5.45 -11.20 11.03
N PRO A 145 -6.15 -11.32 9.90
CA PRO A 145 -5.48 -11.37 8.60
C PRO A 145 -4.65 -10.10 8.36
N ILE A 146 -3.51 -10.24 7.70
CA ILE A 146 -2.58 -9.14 7.44
C ILE A 146 -2.77 -8.62 6.01
N VAL A 147 -2.93 -7.30 5.87
CA VAL A 147 -2.95 -6.59 4.58
C VAL A 147 -1.63 -5.84 4.41
N LEU A 148 -0.90 -6.16 3.35
CA LEU A 148 0.33 -5.48 2.98
C LEU A 148 0.03 -4.38 1.96
N MET A 149 0.41 -3.16 2.26
CA MET A 149 0.30 -2.00 1.37
C MET A 149 1.67 -1.40 1.16
N ILE A 150 2.07 -1.18 -0.10
CA ILE A 150 3.36 -0.59 -0.45
C ILE A 150 3.11 0.61 -1.35
N ASP A 151 3.47 1.79 -0.87
CA ASP A 151 3.40 3.04 -1.65
C ASP A 151 4.72 3.31 -2.39
N GLU A 152 4.65 4.15 -3.42
CA GLU A 152 5.77 4.61 -4.25
C GLU A 152 6.64 3.45 -4.82
N VAL A 153 5.97 2.37 -5.27
CA VAL A 153 6.65 1.20 -5.85
C VAL A 153 7.42 1.52 -7.13
N ASP A 154 7.15 2.66 -7.74
CA ASP A 154 7.89 3.14 -8.92
C ASP A 154 9.38 3.33 -8.64
N SER A 155 9.75 3.72 -7.42
CA SER A 155 11.14 3.88 -7.00
C SER A 155 11.93 2.57 -7.08
N ALA A 156 11.23 1.44 -6.91
CA ALA A 156 11.79 0.09 -6.95
C ALA A 156 11.74 -0.55 -8.36
N SER A 157 10.98 0.01 -9.28
CA SER A 157 10.54 -0.64 -10.52
C SER A 157 11.67 -1.07 -11.47
N ASN A 158 12.84 -0.43 -11.39
CA ASN A 158 14.01 -0.72 -12.24
C ASN A 158 14.98 -1.73 -11.60
N ASN A 159 14.64 -2.34 -10.47
CA ASN A 159 15.53 -3.24 -9.74
C ASN A 159 15.13 -4.71 -9.90
N GLN A 160 16.09 -5.57 -10.24
CA GLN A 160 15.83 -7.01 -10.38
C GLN A 160 15.34 -7.62 -9.07
N VAL A 161 15.88 -7.19 -7.92
CA VAL A 161 15.48 -7.66 -6.58
C VAL A 161 13.99 -7.39 -6.31
N PHE A 162 13.47 -6.26 -6.79
CA PHE A 162 12.03 -5.98 -6.68
C PHE A 162 11.18 -6.93 -7.54
N LEU A 163 11.64 -7.27 -8.74
CA LEU A 163 10.97 -8.28 -9.57
C LEU A 163 10.96 -9.66 -8.90
N ASP A 164 12.06 -10.04 -8.28
CA ASP A 164 12.19 -11.29 -7.54
C ASP A 164 11.29 -11.30 -6.30
N PHE A 165 11.16 -10.16 -5.61
CA PHE A 165 10.20 -9.96 -4.52
C PHE A 165 8.74 -10.12 -5.00
N LEU A 166 8.38 -9.53 -6.14
CA LEU A 166 7.05 -9.72 -6.74
C LEU A 166 6.80 -11.19 -7.11
N ALA A 167 7.83 -11.91 -7.58
CA ALA A 167 7.73 -13.33 -7.87
C ALA A 167 7.44 -14.16 -6.61
N GLN A 168 8.04 -13.82 -5.47
CA GLN A 168 7.74 -14.44 -4.18
C GLN A 168 6.31 -14.14 -3.71
N LEU A 169 5.85 -12.91 -3.81
CA LEU A 169 4.44 -12.55 -3.51
C LEU A 169 3.47 -13.37 -4.38
N ARG A 170 3.80 -13.54 -5.68
CA ARG A 170 3.01 -14.36 -6.59
C ARG A 170 2.99 -15.83 -6.16
N ALA A 171 4.13 -16.39 -5.77
CA ALA A 171 4.22 -17.77 -5.28
C ALA A 171 3.31 -17.97 -4.05
N GLN A 172 3.39 -17.08 -3.05
CA GLN A 172 2.51 -17.13 -1.87
C GLN A 172 1.02 -16.99 -2.26
N TYR A 173 0.70 -16.12 -3.22
CA TYR A 173 -0.68 -15.97 -3.68
C TYR A 173 -1.23 -17.25 -4.30
N ILE A 174 -0.43 -17.98 -5.07
CA ILE A 174 -0.83 -19.25 -5.69
C ILE A 174 -1.00 -20.33 -4.63
N GLU A 175 -0.10 -20.38 -3.64
CA GLU A 175 -0.09 -21.38 -2.59
C GLU A 175 -1.09 -21.10 -1.44
N ARG A 176 -1.75 -19.96 -1.42
CA ARG A 176 -2.61 -19.50 -0.32
C ARG A 176 -3.80 -20.41 0.02
N ALA A 177 -4.13 -21.38 -0.85
CA ALA A 177 -5.15 -22.38 -0.58
C ALA A 177 -4.69 -23.40 0.48
N TRP A 178 -3.36 -23.56 0.62
CA TRP A 178 -2.74 -24.57 1.47
C TRP A 178 -1.82 -24.00 2.54
N GLN A 179 -1.39 -22.76 2.35
CA GLN A 179 -0.41 -22.11 3.21
C GLN A 179 -0.87 -20.70 3.61
N PRO A 180 -0.55 -20.24 4.82
CA PRO A 180 -0.82 -18.88 5.25
C PRO A 180 -0.15 -17.87 4.30
N ALA A 181 -0.87 -16.80 4.00
CA ALA A 181 -0.42 -15.72 3.14
C ALA A 181 -1.07 -14.40 3.57
N PHE A 182 -0.61 -13.28 3.02
CA PHE A 182 -1.29 -12.01 3.18
C PHE A 182 -2.75 -12.10 2.69
N GLN A 183 -3.67 -11.50 3.42
CA GLN A 183 -5.07 -11.37 3.01
C GLN A 183 -5.18 -10.64 1.66
N SER A 184 -4.45 -9.54 1.54
CA SER A 184 -4.35 -8.76 0.32
C SER A 184 -2.99 -8.08 0.25
N VAL A 185 -2.52 -7.81 -0.97
CA VAL A 185 -1.35 -6.97 -1.24
C VAL A 185 -1.76 -5.87 -2.19
N ILE A 186 -1.52 -4.61 -1.77
CA ILE A 186 -1.84 -3.40 -2.52
C ILE A 186 -0.52 -2.71 -2.86
N LEU A 187 -0.24 -2.56 -4.13
CA LEU A 187 0.90 -1.80 -4.62
C LEU A 187 0.40 -0.47 -5.18
N ALA A 188 0.96 0.66 -4.74
CA ALA A 188 0.58 1.97 -5.24
C ALA A 188 1.76 2.64 -5.96
N GLY A 189 1.49 3.17 -7.15
CA GLY A 189 2.49 3.83 -7.99
C GLY A 189 1.87 4.59 -9.15
N VAL A 190 2.71 5.13 -10.01
CA VAL A 190 2.30 5.86 -11.21
C VAL A 190 2.25 4.93 -12.42
N TYR A 191 3.19 3.98 -12.49
CA TYR A 191 3.32 3.09 -13.64
C TYR A 191 2.61 1.76 -13.44
N ASP A 192 2.20 1.13 -14.55
CA ASP A 192 1.65 -0.21 -14.53
C ASP A 192 2.76 -1.24 -14.31
N ILE A 193 2.78 -1.82 -13.11
CA ILE A 193 3.75 -2.84 -12.70
C ILE A 193 3.64 -4.13 -13.55
N LYS A 194 2.48 -4.39 -14.13
CA LYS A 194 2.29 -5.54 -15.04
C LYS A 194 3.24 -5.49 -16.24
N ASN A 195 3.68 -4.30 -16.65
CA ASN A 195 4.51 -4.06 -17.82
C ASN A 195 5.99 -3.77 -17.51
N LEU A 196 6.44 -3.84 -16.26
CA LEU A 196 7.81 -3.47 -15.86
C LEU A 196 8.92 -4.28 -16.54
N LYS A 197 8.71 -5.57 -16.80
CA LYS A 197 9.74 -6.43 -17.42
C LYS A 197 10.14 -6.02 -18.84
N GLN A 198 9.25 -5.38 -19.58
CA GLN A 198 9.56 -4.94 -20.96
C GLN A 198 10.64 -3.85 -21.02
N LYS A 199 10.85 -3.08 -19.93
CA LYS A 199 11.85 -2.01 -19.89
C LYS A 199 13.24 -2.48 -19.45
N LEU A 200 13.33 -3.55 -18.67
CA LEU A 200 14.60 -4.04 -18.10
C LEU A 200 15.37 -5.00 -19.01
N ARG A 201 14.72 -5.60 -20.02
CA ARG A 201 15.30 -6.64 -20.89
C ARG A 201 14.95 -6.42 -22.35
N ALA A 202 15.37 -5.29 -22.91
CA ALA A 202 15.18 -4.99 -24.33
C ALA A 202 15.90 -5.99 -25.26
N ASP A 203 16.89 -6.74 -24.78
CA ASP A 203 17.77 -7.60 -25.58
C ASP A 203 17.46 -9.11 -25.49
N GLU A 204 16.46 -9.54 -24.73
CA GLU A 204 16.07 -10.95 -24.67
C GLU A 204 14.65 -11.18 -25.21
N GLU A 205 14.52 -11.84 -26.35
CA GLU A 205 13.25 -12.21 -27.03
C GLU A 205 12.35 -13.19 -26.25
N HIS A 206 12.54 -13.41 -24.99
CA HIS A 206 11.72 -14.33 -24.23
C HIS A 206 10.56 -13.61 -23.53
N LYS A 207 9.35 -13.91 -23.98
CA LYS A 207 8.04 -13.56 -23.42
C LYS A 207 7.88 -14.08 -21.99
N TYR A 208 8.56 -13.49 -21.01
CA TYR A 208 8.26 -13.78 -19.62
C TYR A 208 7.09 -12.90 -19.15
N ASN A 209 5.99 -13.53 -18.79
CA ASN A 209 4.87 -12.87 -18.13
C ASN A 209 5.37 -12.13 -16.89
N SER A 210 4.91 -10.89 -16.69
CA SER A 210 5.17 -10.14 -15.46
C SER A 210 4.91 -11.01 -14.23
N PRO A 211 5.77 -11.01 -13.20
CA PRO A 211 5.49 -11.74 -11.96
C PRO A 211 4.22 -11.22 -11.26
N TRP A 212 3.71 -10.06 -11.64
CA TRP A 212 2.51 -9.44 -11.08
C TRP A 212 1.22 -9.68 -11.90
N ASN A 213 1.22 -10.69 -12.77
CA ASN A 213 0.04 -11.07 -13.57
C ASN A 213 -1.14 -11.63 -12.77
N ILE A 214 -0.96 -11.87 -11.47
CA ILE A 214 -2.00 -12.27 -10.53
C ILE A 214 -2.87 -11.10 -10.05
N ALA A 215 -2.43 -9.86 -10.32
CA ALA A 215 -3.13 -8.68 -9.84
C ALA A 215 -4.50 -8.53 -10.51
N ALA A 216 -5.53 -8.38 -9.68
CA ALA A 216 -6.86 -7.99 -10.12
C ALA A 216 -6.84 -6.56 -10.68
N ASP A 217 -7.75 -6.28 -11.60
CA ASP A 217 -7.90 -4.93 -12.14
C ASP A 217 -8.51 -4.01 -11.10
N PHE A 218 -7.88 -2.84 -10.92
CA PHE A 218 -8.37 -1.79 -10.04
C PHE A 218 -9.21 -0.81 -10.85
N THR A 219 -10.52 -1.01 -10.84
CA THR A 219 -11.50 -0.22 -11.62
C THR A 219 -12.15 0.89 -10.81
N ILE A 220 -11.75 1.06 -9.54
CA ILE A 220 -12.31 2.09 -8.65
C ILE A 220 -11.84 3.46 -9.12
N ASP A 221 -12.79 4.36 -9.34
CA ASP A 221 -12.49 5.75 -9.70
C ASP A 221 -11.86 6.48 -8.52
N MET A 222 -10.73 7.13 -8.79
CA MET A 222 -9.99 7.95 -7.81
C MET A 222 -10.26 9.45 -8.01
N SER A 223 -10.99 9.84 -9.03
CA SER A 223 -11.39 11.23 -9.27
C SER A 223 -12.45 11.68 -8.26
N PHE A 224 -12.57 12.97 -8.06
CA PHE A 224 -13.63 13.55 -7.25
C PHE A 224 -14.81 13.93 -8.14
N SER A 225 -16.02 13.60 -7.73
CA SER A 225 -17.24 14.07 -8.37
C SER A 225 -17.52 15.53 -8.00
N GLN A 226 -18.30 16.23 -8.84
CA GLN A 226 -18.78 17.59 -8.51
C GLN A 226 -19.51 17.65 -7.16
N ALA A 227 -20.29 16.62 -6.81
CA ALA A 227 -21.01 16.55 -5.54
C ALA A 227 -20.06 16.47 -4.33
N GLU A 228 -19.00 15.66 -4.44
CA GLU A 228 -17.96 15.53 -3.40
C GLU A 228 -17.17 16.83 -3.24
N ILE A 229 -16.81 17.49 -4.33
CA ILE A 229 -16.15 18.82 -4.31
C ILE A 229 -17.07 19.85 -3.66
N ALA A 230 -18.34 19.89 -4.05
CA ALA A 230 -19.33 20.83 -3.47
C ALA A 230 -19.51 20.61 -1.97
N ALA A 231 -19.51 19.36 -1.49
CA ALA A 231 -19.60 19.04 -0.06
C ALA A 231 -18.40 19.61 0.72
N MET A 232 -17.18 19.43 0.21
CA MET A 232 -15.96 20.00 0.80
C MET A 232 -16.00 21.54 0.82
N LEU A 233 -16.44 22.18 -0.28
CA LEU A 233 -16.60 23.64 -0.37
C LEU A 233 -17.69 24.17 0.58
N ASN A 234 -18.76 23.41 0.83
CA ASN A 234 -19.79 23.77 1.79
C ASN A 234 -19.24 23.81 3.23
N GLU A 235 -18.39 22.85 3.59
CA GLU A 235 -17.70 22.86 4.89
C GLU A 235 -16.84 24.12 5.04
N TYR A 236 -16.05 24.44 4.01
CA TYR A 236 -15.23 25.66 3.98
C TYR A 236 -16.09 26.92 4.09
N ALA A 237 -17.15 27.04 3.30
CA ALA A 237 -18.05 28.20 3.34
C ALA A 237 -18.67 28.41 4.73
N LYS A 238 -19.09 27.32 5.38
CA LYS A 238 -19.63 27.34 6.74
C LYS A 238 -18.61 27.84 7.76
N ASP A 239 -17.38 27.33 7.72
CA ASP A 239 -16.32 27.68 8.68
C ASP A 239 -15.90 29.16 8.59
N TYR A 240 -16.02 29.76 7.42
CA TYR A 240 -15.64 31.16 7.16
C TYR A 240 -16.82 32.12 7.07
N GLY A 241 -18.06 31.62 7.20
CA GLY A 241 -19.28 32.44 7.06
C GLY A 241 -19.44 33.03 5.67
N LEU A 242 -18.98 32.32 4.63
CA LEU A 242 -19.03 32.77 3.26
C LEU A 242 -20.34 32.33 2.57
N ALA A 243 -20.92 33.21 1.76
CA ALA A 243 -22.06 32.91 0.93
C ALA A 243 -21.64 32.94 -0.55
N PHE A 244 -21.50 31.76 -1.15
CA PHE A 244 -21.25 31.58 -2.57
C PHE A 244 -21.86 30.27 -3.07
N ASP A 245 -22.11 30.17 -4.37
CA ASP A 245 -22.68 28.97 -4.97
C ASP A 245 -21.63 27.87 -5.11
N THR A 246 -21.55 27.04 -4.08
CA THR A 246 -20.58 25.93 -4.00
C THR A 246 -20.75 24.90 -5.12
N LYS A 247 -21.96 24.76 -5.70
CA LYS A 247 -22.22 23.83 -6.81
C LYS A 247 -21.59 24.33 -8.11
N THR A 248 -21.80 25.62 -8.42
CA THR A 248 -21.20 26.25 -9.60
C THR A 248 -19.66 26.21 -9.50
N PHE A 249 -19.10 26.55 -8.33
CA PHE A 249 -17.63 26.47 -8.12
C PHE A 249 -17.11 25.03 -8.23
N ALA A 250 -17.83 24.05 -7.70
CA ALA A 250 -17.48 22.64 -7.84
C ALA A 250 -17.49 22.18 -9.30
N GLY A 251 -18.45 22.70 -10.11
CA GLY A 251 -18.48 22.46 -11.54
C GLY A 251 -17.21 22.96 -12.23
N TRP A 252 -16.83 24.20 -11.99
CA TRP A 252 -15.60 24.76 -12.57
C TRP A 252 -14.32 24.01 -12.17
N ILE A 253 -14.23 23.57 -10.90
CA ILE A 253 -13.08 22.78 -10.43
C ILE A 253 -13.06 21.40 -11.09
N TYR A 254 -14.21 20.80 -11.31
CA TYR A 254 -14.34 19.48 -11.93
C TYR A 254 -13.99 19.49 -13.42
N ASP A 255 -14.36 20.56 -14.12
CA ASP A 255 -14.15 20.71 -15.56
C ASP A 255 -12.70 21.13 -15.91
N TYR A 256 -11.89 21.57 -14.91
CA TYR A 256 -10.47 21.95 -15.07
C TYR A 256 -9.56 20.73 -15.06
#